data_5e4478cd776deb4ec9a79de6ee7ae974
#
_entry.id   5e4478cd776deb4ec9a79de6ee7ae974
#
_cell.length_a   1.000
_cell.length_b   1.000
_cell.length_c   1.000
_cell.angle_alpha   90.00
_cell.angle_beta   90.00
_cell.angle_gamma   90.00
#
_symmetry.space_group_name_H-M   'P 1'
#
loop_
_entity.id
_entity.type
_entity.pdbx_description
1 polymer ?
#
loop_
_entity_poly.entity_id
_entity_poly.type
_entity_poly.pdbx_seq_one_letter_code
_entity_poly.pdbx_strand_id
1 'polypeptide(L)'
;MNQLICGELSFNDQKSCNNCIRYFSDGCDHVVLKVAASEDVQVVNLEQIFLDAKKESLKIGGLCDWLMYSDTKIALAELTCCLPQYLEKHTENGVEKEGKRAKAYSQLSSSIEKLPTLDQFKGKLDSYNSKVALFAYRVKETAFLNDKATRAMDAFRKMSPRVATDMGNGFLFVPLPYPEVYKW
;
A
#
# COMPACT_ATOMS: atom_id res chain seq x y z
N MET A 1 -16.16 1.50 5.32
CA MET A 1 -16.81 2.80 5.10
C MET A 1 -16.36 3.28 3.73
N ASN A 2 -17.28 3.48 2.80
CA ASN A 2 -16.95 4.02 1.47
C ASN A 2 -16.78 5.52 1.60
N GLN A 3 -15.69 6.07 1.10
CA GLN A 3 -15.45 7.51 1.08
C GLN A 3 -15.44 7.99 -0.37
N LEU A 4 -15.97 9.18 -0.60
CA LEU A 4 -15.83 9.88 -1.87
C LEU A 4 -14.82 11.00 -1.67
N ILE A 5 -13.82 11.09 -2.52
CA ILE A 5 -12.86 12.18 -2.49
C ILE A 5 -12.88 12.97 -3.80
N CYS A 6 -12.93 14.30 -3.63
CA CYS A 6 -12.52 15.28 -4.62
C CYS A 6 -11.72 16.31 -3.83
N GLY A 7 -10.39 16.35 -4.02
CA GLY A 7 -9.47 17.13 -3.22
C GLY A 7 -8.33 16.28 -2.64
N GLU A 8 -7.86 16.59 -1.42
CA GLU A 8 -6.79 15.83 -0.77
C GLU A 8 -7.33 14.93 0.34
N LEU A 9 -6.85 13.68 0.38
CA LEU A 9 -7.12 12.72 1.42
C LEU A 9 -5.80 12.09 1.90
N SER A 10 -5.71 11.83 3.19
CA SER A 10 -4.57 11.17 3.82
C SER A 10 -4.98 9.86 4.47
N PHE A 11 -4.18 8.82 4.28
CA PHE A 11 -4.37 7.49 4.83
C PHE A 11 -3.28 7.15 5.82
N ASN A 12 -3.66 6.56 6.95
CA ASN A 12 -2.77 6.12 8.01
C ASN A 12 -2.63 4.60 7.99
N ASP A 13 -1.41 4.11 8.21
CA ASP A 13 -1.18 2.69 8.47
C ASP A 13 -1.45 2.37 9.95
N GLN A 14 -2.66 1.98 10.25
CA GLN A 14 -3.03 1.58 11.62
C GLN A 14 -2.49 0.20 12.00
N LYS A 15 -2.24 -0.69 11.03
CA LYS A 15 -1.83 -2.07 11.29
C LYS A 15 -0.36 -2.19 11.70
N SER A 16 0.53 -1.43 11.08
CA SER A 16 1.97 -1.48 11.39
C SER A 16 2.39 -0.64 12.59
N CYS A 17 1.48 0.12 13.18
CA CYS A 17 1.75 1.01 14.29
C CYS A 17 1.68 0.39 15.69
N ASN A 18 1.38 -0.90 15.84
CA ASN A 18 1.44 -1.57 17.14
C ASN A 18 2.80 -1.41 17.86
N ASN A 19 3.87 -1.24 17.09
CA ASN A 19 5.19 -0.90 17.67
C ASN A 19 5.35 0.59 17.97
N CYS A 20 4.56 1.50 17.36
CA CYS A 20 4.60 2.93 17.69
C CYS A 20 3.93 3.22 19.02
N ILE A 21 2.88 2.50 19.39
CA ILE A 21 2.19 2.62 20.69
C ILE A 21 3.14 2.32 21.86
N ARG A 22 4.17 1.50 21.67
CA ARG A 22 5.19 1.21 22.70
C ARG A 22 6.20 2.33 22.92
N TYR A 23 6.41 3.22 21.95
CA TYR A 23 7.45 4.24 21.98
C TYR A 23 6.92 5.68 22.01
N PHE A 24 5.66 5.87 21.60
CA PHE A 24 5.02 7.18 21.60
C PHE A 24 3.64 7.01 22.26
N SER A 25 3.45 7.65 23.39
CA SER A 25 2.25 7.54 24.24
C SER A 25 0.96 8.05 23.60
N ASP A 26 1.04 8.69 22.45
CA ASP A 26 -0.09 9.24 21.72
C ASP A 26 -0.26 8.47 20.41
N GLY A 27 -1.50 8.11 20.07
CA GLY A 27 -1.86 7.24 18.94
C GLY A 27 -1.14 7.60 17.64
N CYS A 28 -0.85 6.61 16.84
CA CYS A 28 -0.04 6.79 15.65
C CYS A 28 -0.81 7.49 14.53
N ASP A 29 -0.68 8.81 14.44
CA ASP A 29 -1.20 9.65 13.34
C ASP A 29 -0.24 9.69 12.13
N HIS A 30 0.52 8.63 11.91
CA HIS A 30 1.45 8.64 10.79
C HIS A 30 0.73 8.44 9.47
N VAL A 31 0.48 9.55 8.79
CA VAL A 31 0.07 9.53 7.37
C VAL A 31 1.14 8.82 6.56
N VAL A 32 0.73 7.85 5.76
CA VAL A 32 1.59 7.06 4.88
C VAL A 32 1.32 7.38 3.43
N LEU A 33 0.07 7.56 3.06
CA LEU A 33 -0.36 7.88 1.69
C LEU A 33 -1.15 9.17 1.68
N LYS A 34 -0.78 10.08 0.77
CA LYS A 34 -1.56 11.25 0.40
C LYS A 34 -2.04 11.09 -1.03
N VAL A 35 -3.34 11.32 -1.25
CA VAL A 35 -3.96 11.29 -2.58
C VAL A 35 -4.58 12.64 -2.86
N ALA A 36 -4.28 13.18 -4.03
CA ALA A 36 -4.93 14.39 -4.55
C ALA A 36 -5.69 14.03 -5.83
N ALA A 37 -7.00 14.26 -5.83
CA ALA A 37 -7.89 13.99 -6.95
C ALA A 37 -8.61 15.26 -7.41
N SER A 38 -8.69 15.44 -8.72
CA SER A 38 -9.48 16.49 -9.37
C SER A 38 -10.86 16.03 -9.85
N GLU A 39 -11.16 14.75 -9.62
CA GLU A 39 -12.43 14.11 -9.96
C GLU A 39 -12.92 13.27 -8.77
N ASP A 40 -14.19 12.87 -8.79
CA ASP A 40 -14.76 12.01 -7.76
C ASP A 40 -14.14 10.61 -7.81
N VAL A 41 -13.54 10.20 -6.69
CA VAL A 41 -12.89 8.90 -6.51
C VAL A 41 -13.55 8.16 -5.36
N GLN A 42 -14.05 6.98 -5.65
CA GLN A 42 -14.54 6.06 -4.62
C GLN A 42 -13.34 5.43 -3.90
N VAL A 43 -13.35 5.47 -2.57
CA VAL A 43 -12.32 4.84 -1.73
C VAL A 43 -12.98 3.85 -0.79
N VAL A 44 -12.50 2.63 -0.83
CA VAL A 44 -13.08 1.53 -0.06
C VAL A 44 -11.98 0.66 0.56
N ASN A 45 -12.23 0.18 1.77
CA ASN A 45 -11.37 -0.84 2.37
C ASN A 45 -11.62 -2.18 1.65
N LEU A 46 -10.58 -2.73 1.03
CA LEU A 46 -10.73 -3.91 0.19
C LEU A 46 -11.08 -5.16 1.00
N GLU A 47 -10.47 -5.36 2.16
CA GLU A 47 -10.81 -6.49 3.03
C GLU A 47 -12.29 -6.45 3.44
N GLN A 48 -12.81 -5.26 3.74
CA GLN A 48 -14.20 -5.10 4.14
C GLN A 48 -15.18 -5.46 3.01
N ILE A 49 -14.87 -5.08 1.76
CA ILE A 49 -15.71 -5.47 0.61
C ILE A 49 -15.81 -6.99 0.49
N PHE A 50 -14.70 -7.69 0.63
CA PHE A 50 -14.70 -9.16 0.56
C PHE A 50 -15.45 -9.80 1.73
N LEU A 51 -15.36 -9.24 2.93
CA LEU A 51 -16.13 -9.68 4.09
C LEU A 51 -17.64 -9.48 3.85
N ASP A 52 -18.05 -8.31 3.37
CA ASP A 52 -19.44 -7.98 3.10
C ASP A 52 -20.04 -8.86 1.99
N ALA A 53 -19.21 -9.24 1.00
CA ALA A 53 -19.60 -10.15 -0.07
C ALA A 53 -19.72 -11.63 0.39
N LYS A 54 -19.53 -11.93 1.69
CA LYS A 54 -19.56 -13.29 2.28
C LYS A 54 -18.68 -14.30 1.53
N LYS A 55 -17.59 -13.86 0.95
CA LYS A 55 -16.60 -14.71 0.27
C LYS A 55 -15.66 -15.35 1.31
N GLU A 56 -16.22 -16.22 2.16
CA GLU A 56 -15.60 -16.82 3.36
C GLU A 56 -14.31 -17.61 3.13
N SER A 57 -14.01 -17.98 1.88
CA SER A 57 -12.79 -18.75 1.55
C SER A 57 -11.52 -17.89 1.46
N LEU A 58 -11.63 -16.59 1.64
CA LEU A 58 -10.50 -15.67 1.55
C LEU A 58 -9.83 -15.57 2.91
N LYS A 59 -8.60 -16.04 3.02
CA LYS A 59 -7.77 -15.77 4.20
C LYS A 59 -7.63 -14.26 4.35
N ILE A 60 -8.30 -13.72 5.37
CA ILE A 60 -8.14 -12.32 5.81
C ILE A 60 -6.65 -12.11 6.10
N GLY A 61 -6.07 -11.01 5.58
CA GLY A 61 -4.65 -10.69 5.77
C GLY A 61 -3.75 -10.95 4.56
N GLY A 62 -4.33 -11.39 3.43
CA GLY A 62 -3.59 -11.56 2.16
C GLY A 62 -3.96 -10.54 1.08
N LEU A 63 -4.78 -9.54 1.42
CA LEU A 63 -5.22 -8.47 0.52
C LEU A 63 -4.54 -7.16 0.90
N CYS A 64 -4.48 -6.22 -0.05
CA CYS A 64 -4.06 -4.85 0.23
C CYS A 64 -5.13 -4.08 1.01
N ASP A 65 -4.75 -2.96 1.60
CA ASP A 65 -5.61 -2.18 2.49
C ASP A 65 -6.76 -1.48 1.77
N TRP A 66 -6.47 -0.83 0.64
CA TRP A 66 -7.41 0.09 0.00
C TRP A 66 -7.57 -0.15 -1.48
N LEU A 67 -8.79 0.07 -1.95
CA LEU A 67 -9.15 0.17 -3.35
C LEU A 67 -9.71 1.57 -3.61
N MET A 68 -9.17 2.22 -4.63
CA MET A 68 -9.63 3.51 -5.14
C MET A 68 -10.05 3.35 -6.60
N TYR A 69 -11.17 3.93 -7.00
CA TYR A 69 -11.61 3.86 -8.39
C TYR A 69 -12.52 5.02 -8.77
N SER A 70 -12.45 5.40 -10.05
CA SER A 70 -13.37 6.29 -10.76
C SER A 70 -13.93 5.55 -11.98
N ASP A 71 -14.54 6.26 -12.90
CA ASP A 71 -15.04 5.65 -14.14
C ASP A 71 -13.91 5.14 -15.06
N THR A 72 -12.73 5.74 -15.00
CA THR A 72 -11.63 5.49 -15.95
C THR A 72 -10.35 4.96 -15.33
N LYS A 73 -10.21 5.06 -14.01
CA LYS A 73 -8.98 4.70 -13.30
C LYS A 73 -9.29 3.80 -12.11
N ILE A 74 -8.36 2.91 -11.80
CA ILE A 74 -8.42 2.04 -10.63
C ILE A 74 -7.03 1.91 -9.99
N ALA A 75 -6.97 2.01 -8.67
CA ALA A 75 -5.73 1.80 -7.91
C ALA A 75 -5.98 0.95 -6.68
N LEU A 76 -5.08 0.01 -6.44
CA LEU A 76 -4.96 -0.74 -5.20
C LEU A 76 -3.83 -0.13 -4.39
N ALA A 77 -3.97 -0.04 -3.08
CA ALA A 77 -2.93 0.51 -2.22
C ALA A 77 -2.68 -0.35 -0.99
N GLU A 78 -1.42 -0.69 -0.78
CA GLU A 78 -0.90 -1.29 0.46
C GLU A 78 -0.07 -0.26 1.20
N LEU A 79 -0.36 -0.06 2.48
CA LEU A 79 0.27 0.93 3.32
C LEU A 79 1.25 0.30 4.30
N THR A 80 2.42 0.91 4.45
CA THR A 80 3.43 0.44 5.40
C THR A 80 4.16 1.59 6.08
N CYS A 81 4.21 1.53 7.41
CA CYS A 81 5.09 2.39 8.21
C CYS A 81 6.09 1.50 8.96
N CYS A 82 7.38 1.57 8.65
CA CYS A 82 8.39 0.69 9.24
C CYS A 82 9.76 1.36 9.40
N LEU A 83 10.65 0.68 10.11
CA LEU A 83 12.06 1.07 10.14
C LEU A 83 12.75 0.74 8.80
N PRO A 84 13.80 1.49 8.40
CA PRO A 84 14.47 1.32 7.12
C PRO A 84 14.92 -0.12 6.82
N GLN A 85 15.46 -0.81 7.83
CA GLN A 85 15.99 -2.17 7.70
C GLN A 85 14.91 -3.22 7.38
N TYR A 86 13.63 -2.92 7.59
CA TYR A 86 12.52 -3.85 7.34
C TYR A 86 11.88 -3.66 5.97
N LEU A 87 12.30 -2.68 5.18
CA LEU A 87 11.76 -2.47 3.83
C LEU A 87 12.12 -3.62 2.89
N GLU A 88 13.38 -4.04 2.93
CA GLU A 88 13.90 -5.12 2.11
C GLU A 88 14.16 -6.37 2.96
N LYS A 89 14.55 -7.47 2.30
CA LYS A 89 14.91 -8.73 2.94
C LYS A 89 16.00 -8.49 4.00
N HIS A 90 15.80 -9.03 5.20
CA HIS A 90 16.68 -8.80 6.35
C HIS A 90 16.78 -10.05 7.21
N THR A 91 17.78 -10.09 8.10
CA THR A 91 17.94 -11.18 9.06
C THR A 91 17.56 -10.70 10.45
N GLU A 92 16.64 -11.39 11.11
CA GLU A 92 16.22 -11.13 12.48
C GLU A 92 16.37 -12.42 13.31
N ASN A 93 17.13 -12.34 14.41
CA ASN A 93 17.45 -13.49 15.27
C ASN A 93 18.00 -14.70 14.49
N GLY A 94 18.86 -14.48 13.49
CA GLY A 94 19.44 -15.52 12.66
C GLY A 94 18.50 -16.12 11.60
N VAL A 95 17.26 -15.64 11.51
CA VAL A 95 16.27 -16.09 10.53
C VAL A 95 16.10 -15.04 9.45
N GLU A 96 16.17 -15.48 8.20
CA GLU A 96 15.87 -14.63 7.05
C GLU A 96 14.37 -14.28 7.03
N LYS A 97 14.07 -12.98 6.93
CA LYS A 97 12.73 -12.44 6.86
C LYS A 97 12.50 -11.71 5.55
N GLU A 98 11.34 -11.90 4.99
CA GLU A 98 10.89 -11.14 3.83
C GLU A 98 10.68 -9.67 4.21
N GLY A 99 11.10 -8.74 3.33
CA GLY A 99 10.91 -7.32 3.52
C GLY A 99 9.46 -6.87 3.27
N LYS A 100 9.13 -5.70 3.79
CA LYS A 100 7.79 -5.11 3.66
C LYS A 100 7.38 -4.89 2.21
N ARG A 101 8.35 -4.53 1.35
CA ARG A 101 8.09 -4.35 -0.08
C ARG A 101 7.66 -5.64 -0.78
N ALA A 102 8.34 -6.75 -0.52
CA ALA A 102 8.00 -8.04 -1.13
C ALA A 102 6.64 -8.53 -0.61
N LYS A 103 6.37 -8.32 0.69
CA LYS A 103 5.06 -8.62 1.26
C LYS A 103 3.95 -7.79 0.63
N ALA A 104 4.15 -6.48 0.47
CA ALA A 104 3.20 -5.59 -0.19
C ALA A 104 2.94 -6.02 -1.65
N TYR A 105 4.01 -6.38 -2.37
CA TYR A 105 3.87 -6.91 -3.73
C TYR A 105 2.99 -8.15 -3.76
N SER A 106 3.19 -9.10 -2.85
CA SER A 106 2.38 -10.33 -2.74
C SER A 106 0.91 -10.03 -2.43
N GLN A 107 0.63 -9.09 -1.51
CA GLN A 107 -0.73 -8.69 -1.14
C GLN A 107 -1.44 -7.97 -2.31
N LEU A 108 -0.74 -7.08 -3.01
CA LEU A 108 -1.26 -6.40 -4.19
C LEU A 108 -1.54 -7.39 -5.33
N SER A 109 -0.62 -8.34 -5.63
CA SER A 109 -0.84 -9.39 -6.62
C SER A 109 -2.07 -10.22 -6.28
N SER A 110 -2.20 -10.68 -5.04
CA SER A 110 -3.35 -11.44 -4.56
C SER A 110 -4.65 -10.65 -4.71
N SER A 111 -4.61 -9.34 -4.47
CA SER A 111 -5.76 -8.45 -4.63
C SER A 111 -6.16 -8.30 -6.11
N ILE A 112 -5.19 -8.14 -7.00
CA ILE A 112 -5.43 -8.06 -8.46
C ILE A 112 -6.09 -9.34 -8.98
N GLU A 113 -5.62 -10.50 -8.54
CA GLU A 113 -6.19 -11.79 -8.95
C GLU A 113 -7.64 -11.98 -8.47
N LYS A 114 -7.94 -11.50 -7.26
CA LYS A 114 -9.24 -11.68 -6.63
C LYS A 114 -10.27 -10.62 -7.02
N LEU A 115 -9.83 -9.42 -7.37
CA LEU A 115 -10.72 -8.31 -7.71
C LEU A 115 -11.81 -8.65 -8.72
N PRO A 116 -11.54 -9.40 -9.82
CA PRO A 116 -12.57 -9.82 -10.78
C PRO A 116 -13.65 -10.73 -10.22
N THR A 117 -13.45 -11.32 -9.03
CA THR A 117 -14.45 -12.17 -8.38
C THR A 117 -15.56 -11.38 -7.68
N LEU A 118 -15.36 -10.09 -7.48
CA LEU A 118 -16.38 -9.17 -6.98
C LEU A 118 -17.31 -8.77 -8.12
N ASP A 119 -18.60 -8.89 -7.92
CA ASP A 119 -19.62 -8.68 -8.97
C ASP A 119 -19.53 -7.30 -9.62
N GLN A 120 -19.16 -6.27 -8.82
CA GLN A 120 -19.00 -4.91 -9.30
C GLN A 120 -17.79 -4.70 -10.24
N PHE A 121 -16.79 -5.59 -10.22
CA PHE A 121 -15.58 -5.54 -11.07
C PHE A 121 -15.50 -6.66 -12.09
N LYS A 122 -16.45 -7.61 -12.05
CA LYS A 122 -16.48 -8.76 -12.96
C LYS A 122 -16.62 -8.28 -14.41
N GLY A 123 -15.62 -8.59 -15.23
CA GLY A 123 -15.58 -8.21 -16.66
C GLY A 123 -15.38 -6.72 -16.92
N LYS A 124 -15.10 -5.91 -15.88
CA LYS A 124 -14.93 -4.46 -16.02
C LYS A 124 -13.48 -3.98 -15.93
N LEU A 125 -12.54 -4.84 -15.52
CA LEU A 125 -11.16 -4.40 -15.35
C LEU A 125 -10.54 -3.83 -16.62
N ASP A 126 -10.94 -4.34 -17.80
CA ASP A 126 -10.41 -3.87 -19.07
C ASP A 126 -10.95 -2.50 -19.49
N SER A 127 -12.03 -2.02 -18.88
CA SER A 127 -12.55 -0.67 -19.15
C SER A 127 -11.74 0.45 -18.48
N TYR A 128 -10.90 0.13 -17.50
CA TYR A 128 -10.05 1.13 -16.86
C TYR A 128 -8.82 1.45 -17.70
N ASN A 129 -8.66 2.73 -18.03
CA ASN A 129 -7.51 3.24 -18.80
C ASN A 129 -6.22 3.27 -18.00
N SER A 130 -6.32 3.40 -16.68
CA SER A 130 -5.18 3.41 -15.76
C SER A 130 -5.42 2.46 -14.60
N LYS A 131 -4.48 1.55 -14.40
CA LYS A 131 -4.52 0.52 -13.36
C LYS A 131 -3.21 0.55 -12.58
N VAL A 132 -3.26 0.90 -11.30
CA VAL A 132 -2.06 1.10 -10.48
C VAL A 132 -2.12 0.28 -9.20
N ALA A 133 -1.02 -0.34 -8.85
CA ALA A 133 -0.79 -1.02 -7.59
C ALA A 133 0.23 -0.22 -6.77
N LEU A 134 -0.25 0.54 -5.81
CA LEU A 134 0.57 1.44 -4.99
C LEU A 134 1.13 0.69 -3.78
N PHE A 135 2.44 0.72 -3.62
CA PHE A 135 3.09 0.44 -2.36
C PHE A 135 3.46 1.76 -1.70
N ALA A 136 2.56 2.29 -0.87
CA ALA A 136 2.79 3.51 -0.13
C ALA A 136 3.52 3.19 1.18
N TYR A 137 4.67 3.83 1.41
CA TYR A 137 5.46 3.54 2.60
C TYR A 137 6.03 4.81 3.25
N ARG A 138 6.09 4.76 4.58
CA ARG A 138 6.77 5.75 5.40
C ARG A 138 7.85 5.07 6.22
N VAL A 139 9.06 5.60 6.12
CA VAL A 139 10.17 5.16 6.96
C VAL A 139 10.16 5.98 8.24
N LYS A 140 10.19 5.30 9.38
CA LYS A 140 10.26 5.95 10.69
C LYS A 140 11.65 6.56 10.85
N GLU A 141 11.69 7.85 11.15
CA GLU A 141 12.90 8.49 11.62
C GLU A 141 13.12 8.05 13.08
N THR A 142 14.21 7.34 13.32
CA THR A 142 14.65 7.07 14.68
C THR A 142 15.73 8.08 15.02
N ALA A 143 15.65 8.66 16.21
CA ALA A 143 16.68 9.59 16.74
C ALA A 143 18.10 8.97 16.76
N PHE A 144 18.21 7.68 16.50
CA PHE A 144 19.43 6.87 16.47
C PHE A 144 19.65 6.20 15.10
N LEU A 145 19.34 6.90 13.99
CA LEU A 145 19.79 6.44 12.67
C LEU A 145 21.32 6.45 12.70
N ASN A 146 21.91 5.28 12.98
CA ASN A 146 23.33 5.08 12.76
C ASN A 146 23.62 5.16 11.25
N ASP A 147 24.86 5.43 10.87
CA ASP A 147 25.31 5.54 9.48
C ASP A 147 24.84 4.39 8.58
N LYS A 148 24.60 3.21 9.17
CA LYS A 148 24.17 2.01 8.46
C LYS A 148 22.70 2.13 7.99
N ALA A 149 21.82 2.70 8.83
CA ALA A 149 20.43 2.91 8.44
C ALA A 149 20.29 4.05 7.42
N THR A 150 21.08 5.10 7.55
CA THR A 150 21.14 6.19 6.57
C THR A 150 21.61 5.69 5.21
N ARG A 151 22.67 4.86 5.18
CA ARG A 151 23.15 4.23 3.93
C ARG A 151 22.13 3.28 3.31
N ALA A 152 21.37 2.54 4.13
CA ALA A 152 20.29 1.67 3.64
C ALA A 152 19.16 2.49 3.00
N MET A 153 18.78 3.64 3.59
CA MET A 153 17.80 4.56 3.00
C MET A 153 18.28 5.16 1.69
N ASP A 154 19.53 5.60 1.62
CA ASP A 154 20.11 6.17 0.40
C ASP A 154 20.26 5.12 -0.71
N ALA A 155 20.65 3.91 -0.35
CA ALA A 155 20.69 2.78 -1.28
C ALA A 155 19.27 2.47 -1.79
N PHE A 156 18.27 2.45 -0.91
CA PHE A 156 16.88 2.20 -1.29
C PHE A 156 16.34 3.29 -2.22
N ARG A 157 16.58 4.58 -1.93
CA ARG A 157 16.20 5.69 -2.81
C ARG A 157 16.84 5.60 -4.18
N LYS A 158 18.10 5.11 -4.26
CA LYS A 158 18.82 4.91 -5.52
C LYS A 158 18.38 3.66 -6.27
N MET A 159 18.01 2.59 -5.54
CA MET A 159 17.61 1.30 -6.11
C MET A 159 16.11 1.19 -6.39
N SER A 160 15.28 2.11 -5.91
CA SER A 160 13.86 2.13 -6.28
C SER A 160 13.76 2.56 -7.74
N PRO A 161 13.70 1.63 -8.68
CA PRO A 161 13.51 2.02 -10.06
C PRO A 161 12.12 2.67 -10.13
N ARG A 162 12.07 3.86 -10.68
CA ARG A 162 10.81 4.50 -11.10
C ARG A 162 10.17 3.75 -12.29
N VAL A 163 10.70 2.59 -12.61
CA VAL A 163 10.16 1.72 -13.65
C VAL A 163 9.00 0.96 -13.03
N ALA A 164 7.82 1.31 -13.45
CA ALA A 164 6.60 0.57 -13.09
C ALA A 164 6.75 -0.89 -13.56
N THR A 165 6.59 -1.82 -12.62
CA THR A 165 6.65 -3.25 -12.92
C THR A 165 5.22 -3.72 -13.21
N ASP A 166 5.03 -4.45 -14.31
CA ASP A 166 3.75 -5.07 -14.63
C ASP A 166 3.45 -6.18 -13.62
N MET A 167 2.27 -6.09 -13.00
CA MET A 167 1.76 -7.07 -12.03
C MET A 167 0.68 -7.98 -12.60
N GLY A 168 0.42 -7.91 -13.90
CA GLY A 168 -0.69 -8.61 -14.56
C GLY A 168 -1.99 -7.80 -14.60
N ASN A 169 -2.90 -8.19 -15.45
CA ASN A 169 -4.18 -7.50 -15.73
C ASN A 169 -4.01 -6.00 -16.04
N GLY A 170 -2.81 -5.58 -16.50
CA GLY A 170 -2.47 -4.19 -16.82
C GLY A 170 -2.18 -3.30 -15.60
N PHE A 171 -2.08 -3.86 -14.38
CA PHE A 171 -1.68 -3.12 -13.20
C PHE A 171 -0.18 -2.88 -13.17
N LEU A 172 0.21 -1.64 -12.90
CA LEU A 172 1.60 -1.24 -12.74
C LEU A 172 1.93 -1.04 -11.27
N PHE A 173 2.97 -1.72 -10.78
CA PHE A 173 3.46 -1.54 -9.40
C PHE A 173 4.23 -0.23 -9.28
N VAL A 174 3.78 0.62 -8.35
CA VAL A 174 4.37 1.94 -8.10
C VAL A 174 4.71 2.08 -6.62
N PRO A 175 6.00 2.07 -6.25
CA PRO A 175 6.40 2.45 -4.89
C PRO A 175 6.28 3.96 -4.71
N LEU A 176 5.61 4.38 -3.64
CA LEU A 176 5.34 5.77 -3.31
C LEU A 176 5.86 6.08 -1.89
N PRO A 177 7.04 6.71 -1.76
CA PRO A 177 7.56 7.10 -0.46
C PRO A 177 6.84 8.32 0.08
N TYR A 178 6.49 8.33 1.37
CA TYR A 178 6.04 9.54 2.05
C TYR A 178 7.20 10.58 2.08
N PRO A 179 6.96 11.88 1.83
CA PRO A 179 5.67 12.58 1.72
C PRO A 179 5.13 12.77 0.29
N GLU A 180 5.56 11.98 -0.67
CA GLU A 180 5.06 12.12 -2.04
C GLU A 180 3.53 11.98 -2.09
N VAL A 181 2.90 12.75 -2.98
CA VAL A 181 1.45 12.75 -3.19
C VAL A 181 1.11 11.98 -4.45
N TYR A 182 0.26 10.97 -4.33
CA TYR A 182 -0.30 10.31 -5.50
C TYR A 182 -1.32 11.23 -6.16
N LYS A 183 -1.08 11.58 -7.42
CA LYS A 183 -2.00 12.37 -8.22
C LYS A 183 -2.89 11.45 -9.02
N TRP A 184 -4.17 11.51 -8.68
CA TRP A 184 -5.21 10.75 -9.36
C TRP A 184 -5.46 11.27 -10.78
#